data_b40294b735e0ce73fab02eae56576416
#
_entry.id   b40294b735e0ce73fab02eae56576416
#
_cell.length_a   1.000
_cell.length_b   1.000
_cell.length_c   1.000
_cell.angle_alpha   90.00
_cell.angle_beta   90.00
_cell.angle_gamma   90.00
#
_symmetry.space_group_name_H-M   'P 1'
#
loop_
_entity.id
_entity.type
_entity.pdbx_description
1 polymer ?
#
loop_
_entity_poly.entity_id
_entity_poly.type
_entity_poly.pdbx_seq_one_letter_code
_entity_poly.pdbx_strand_id
1 'polypeptide(L)'
;MSFFDTLQEATQRERHELFNLPIIVDALQGKVSLDSYRAFLAQAYYHVRHTVPLMMACGARLPTRLEWLRKAVCEYIEDEYGHEQWVLNDIAACGGDHDAVRDGQPSLSIELMVSFLYDLIARGNPVGLFGMVNVLEGTSIALATHAAGSIRDHLALPETAFSYLSSHGSLDIEHMQTYRRLMNQLQDPDDQAAVIHASKVVYRLYADMFRGLPRNAEAQHAAA
;
A
#
# COMPACT_ATOMS: atom_id res chain seq x y z
N MET A 1 -2.76 21.18 16.96
CA MET A 1 -2.51 19.87 16.37
C MET A 1 -2.54 20.06 14.86
N SER A 2 -1.56 19.55 14.10
CA SER A 2 -1.59 19.66 12.65
C SER A 2 -2.60 18.65 12.05
N PHE A 3 -3.03 18.86 10.79
CA PHE A 3 -3.95 17.89 10.18
C PHE A 3 -3.32 16.50 10.05
N PHE A 4 -2.03 16.42 9.74
CA PHE A 4 -1.34 15.14 9.72
C PHE A 4 -1.41 14.40 11.07
N ASP A 5 -1.21 15.11 12.19
CA ASP A 5 -1.32 14.49 13.52
C ASP A 5 -2.77 14.00 13.78
N THR A 6 -3.77 14.81 13.40
CA THR A 6 -5.19 14.43 13.48
C THR A 6 -5.49 13.18 12.63
N LEU A 7 -4.95 13.10 11.41
CA LEU A 7 -5.09 11.94 10.54
C LEU A 7 -4.49 10.68 11.18
N GLN A 8 -3.27 10.79 11.74
CA GLN A 8 -2.60 9.66 12.41
C GLN A 8 -3.37 9.17 13.64
N GLU A 9 -3.95 10.07 14.43
CA GLU A 9 -4.80 9.74 15.57
C GLU A 9 -6.12 9.09 15.11
N ALA A 10 -6.80 9.70 14.14
CA ALA A 10 -8.08 9.22 13.61
C ALA A 10 -8.01 7.83 12.98
N THR A 11 -6.83 7.39 12.52
CA THR A 11 -6.59 6.09 11.87
C THR A 11 -5.78 5.11 12.73
N GLN A 12 -5.50 5.47 13.98
CA GLN A 12 -4.66 4.67 14.88
C GLN A 12 -5.20 3.25 15.09
N ARG A 13 -6.53 3.12 15.23
CA ARG A 13 -7.16 1.82 15.46
C ARG A 13 -6.97 0.90 14.26
N GLU A 14 -7.29 1.37 13.07
CA GLU A 14 -7.21 0.58 11.83
C GLU A 14 -5.74 0.20 11.53
N ARG A 15 -4.79 1.11 11.76
CA ARG A 15 -3.36 0.83 11.65
C ARG A 15 -2.91 -0.24 12.65
N HIS A 16 -3.34 -0.15 13.89
CA HIS A 16 -3.02 -1.14 14.91
C HIS A 16 -3.61 -2.51 14.58
N GLU A 17 -4.84 -2.56 14.08
CA GLU A 17 -5.49 -3.80 13.62
C GLU A 17 -4.70 -4.45 12.47
N LEU A 18 -4.23 -3.68 11.48
CA LEU A 18 -3.40 -4.17 10.39
C LEU A 18 -2.07 -4.74 10.90
N PHE A 19 -1.33 -3.97 11.70
CA PHE A 19 0.03 -4.33 12.13
C PHE A 19 0.07 -5.54 13.06
N ASN A 20 -1.04 -5.87 13.73
CA ASN A 20 -1.16 -7.03 14.60
C ASN A 20 -1.81 -8.25 13.91
N LEU A 21 -2.00 -8.22 12.59
CA LEU A 21 -2.45 -9.42 11.89
C LEU A 21 -1.40 -10.53 12.02
N PRO A 22 -1.82 -11.77 12.30
CA PRO A 22 -0.89 -12.88 12.48
C PRO A 22 0.07 -13.07 11.32
N ILE A 23 -0.38 -12.88 10.07
CA ILE A 23 0.48 -13.00 8.88
C ILE A 23 1.54 -11.89 8.83
N ILE A 24 1.24 -10.68 9.31
CA ILE A 24 2.21 -9.56 9.40
C ILE A 24 3.25 -9.88 10.48
N VAL A 25 2.81 -10.35 11.64
CA VAL A 25 3.70 -10.77 12.73
C VAL A 25 4.61 -11.93 12.28
N ASP A 26 4.05 -12.91 11.58
CA ASP A 26 4.80 -14.04 11.01
C ASP A 26 5.84 -13.53 9.99
N ALA A 27 5.49 -12.55 9.13
CA ALA A 27 6.41 -11.97 8.15
C ALA A 27 7.60 -11.26 8.83
N LEU A 28 7.35 -10.48 9.88
CA LEU A 28 8.40 -9.80 10.65
C LEU A 28 9.32 -10.78 11.38
N GLN A 29 8.84 -12.00 11.66
CA GLN A 29 9.64 -13.08 12.27
C GLN A 29 10.24 -14.04 11.24
N GLY A 30 10.05 -13.80 9.95
CA GLY A 30 10.50 -14.69 8.87
C GLY A 30 9.72 -16.00 8.76
N LYS A 31 8.57 -16.15 9.43
CA LYS A 31 7.80 -17.41 9.52
C LYS A 31 6.77 -17.60 8.41
N VAL A 32 6.91 -16.92 7.28
CA VAL A 32 6.04 -17.08 6.12
C VAL A 32 6.55 -18.11 5.14
N SER A 33 5.65 -18.78 4.43
CA SER A 33 6.03 -19.68 3.33
C SER A 33 6.36 -18.90 2.06
N LEU A 34 7.05 -19.56 1.14
CA LEU A 34 7.28 -19.02 -0.21
C LEU A 34 5.96 -18.74 -0.93
N ASP A 35 4.97 -19.61 -0.76
CA ASP A 35 3.63 -19.42 -1.35
C ASP A 35 2.90 -18.22 -0.76
N SER A 36 3.03 -17.98 0.55
CA SER A 36 2.50 -16.76 1.18
C SER A 36 3.15 -15.50 0.62
N TYR A 37 4.49 -15.53 0.45
CA TYR A 37 5.23 -14.39 -0.08
C TYR A 37 4.89 -14.12 -1.55
N ARG A 38 4.82 -15.16 -2.39
CA ARG A 38 4.37 -15.03 -3.79
C ARG A 38 2.93 -14.51 -3.89
N ALA A 39 2.04 -15.02 -3.05
CA ALA A 39 0.66 -14.56 -3.00
C ALA A 39 0.56 -13.08 -2.60
N PHE A 40 1.38 -12.62 -1.63
CA PHE A 40 1.49 -11.21 -1.28
C PHE A 40 1.96 -10.37 -2.48
N LEU A 41 3.04 -10.76 -3.15
CA LEU A 41 3.56 -10.05 -4.32
C LEU A 41 2.51 -9.96 -5.44
N ALA A 42 1.75 -11.03 -5.69
CA ALA A 42 0.67 -11.01 -6.67
C ALA A 42 -0.39 -9.95 -6.31
N GLN A 43 -0.82 -9.87 -5.05
CA GLN A 43 -1.77 -8.86 -4.62
C GLN A 43 -1.17 -7.45 -4.65
N ALA A 44 0.11 -7.30 -4.33
CA ALA A 44 0.83 -6.03 -4.47
C ALA A 44 0.83 -5.56 -5.93
N TYR A 45 1.14 -6.44 -6.89
CA TYR A 45 1.06 -6.10 -8.31
C TYR A 45 -0.30 -5.55 -8.71
N TYR A 46 -1.38 -6.20 -8.27
CA TYR A 46 -2.73 -5.81 -8.67
C TYR A 46 -3.17 -4.43 -8.16
N HIS A 47 -2.64 -3.93 -7.04
CA HIS A 47 -2.92 -2.55 -6.65
C HIS A 47 -1.87 -1.56 -7.15
N VAL A 48 -0.58 -1.92 -7.17
CA VAL A 48 0.51 -1.03 -7.60
C VAL A 48 0.33 -0.59 -9.06
N ARG A 49 -0.09 -1.49 -9.97
CA ARG A 49 -0.35 -1.13 -11.37
C ARG A 49 -1.43 -0.05 -11.55
N HIS A 50 -2.21 0.23 -10.50
CA HIS A 50 -3.22 1.29 -10.49
C HIS A 50 -2.75 2.59 -9.84
N THR A 51 -1.55 2.65 -9.24
CA THR A 51 -1.05 3.84 -8.54
C THR A 51 -1.00 5.04 -9.49
N VAL A 52 -0.27 4.94 -10.60
CA VAL A 52 -0.16 6.01 -11.60
C VAL A 52 -1.51 6.34 -12.25
N PRO A 53 -2.32 5.37 -12.73
CA PRO A 53 -3.66 5.67 -13.27
C PRO A 53 -4.59 6.38 -12.27
N LEU A 54 -4.58 6.01 -10.99
CA LEU A 54 -5.35 6.68 -9.94
C LEU A 54 -4.87 8.12 -9.70
N MET A 55 -3.56 8.34 -9.68
CA MET A 55 -2.97 9.67 -9.54
C MET A 55 -3.32 10.57 -10.72
N MET A 56 -3.26 10.06 -11.95
CA MET A 56 -3.69 10.79 -13.15
C MET A 56 -5.17 11.17 -13.07
N ALA A 57 -6.04 10.24 -12.68
CA ALA A 57 -7.47 10.48 -12.49
C ALA A 57 -7.73 11.53 -11.40
N CYS A 58 -7.03 11.43 -10.27
CA CYS A 58 -7.09 12.40 -9.18
C CYS A 58 -6.66 13.80 -9.65
N GLY A 59 -5.48 13.92 -10.25
CA GLY A 59 -4.94 15.19 -10.73
C GLY A 59 -5.88 15.90 -11.71
N ALA A 60 -6.55 15.15 -12.60
CA ALA A 60 -7.53 15.69 -13.54
C ALA A 60 -8.79 16.24 -12.84
N ARG A 61 -9.13 15.74 -11.66
CA ARG A 61 -10.36 16.09 -10.91
C ARG A 61 -10.15 17.11 -9.79
N LEU A 62 -8.91 17.36 -9.38
CA LEU A 62 -8.62 18.36 -8.35
C LEU A 62 -9.12 19.76 -8.80
N PRO A 63 -9.83 20.51 -7.93
CA PRO A 63 -10.27 21.86 -8.25
C PRO A 63 -9.08 22.84 -8.29
N THR A 64 -9.28 23.97 -8.96
CA THR A 64 -8.22 25.00 -9.13
C THR A 64 -7.65 25.51 -7.79
N ARG A 65 -8.45 25.54 -6.71
CA ARG A 65 -7.96 25.91 -5.36
C ARG A 65 -6.86 24.99 -4.84
N LEU A 66 -6.72 23.79 -5.40
CA LEU A 66 -5.74 22.76 -5.02
C LEU A 66 -4.68 22.55 -6.12
N GLU A 67 -4.35 23.58 -6.89
CA GLU A 67 -3.32 23.51 -7.94
C GLU A 67 -1.95 23.10 -7.40
N TRP A 68 -1.63 23.53 -6.17
CA TRP A 68 -0.43 23.10 -5.46
C TRP A 68 -0.41 21.58 -5.20
N LEU A 69 -1.58 20.98 -4.91
CA LEU A 69 -1.70 19.54 -4.70
C LEU A 69 -1.64 18.77 -6.04
N ARG A 70 -2.19 19.35 -7.12
CA ARG A 70 -2.05 18.78 -8.48
C ARG A 70 -0.58 18.72 -8.91
N LYS A 71 0.22 19.75 -8.57
CA LYS A 71 1.65 19.74 -8.83
C LYS A 71 2.33 18.57 -8.10
N ALA A 72 1.99 18.35 -6.82
CA ALA A 72 2.51 17.21 -6.07
C ALA A 72 2.11 15.86 -6.68
N VAL A 73 0.88 15.74 -7.22
CA VAL A 73 0.45 14.52 -7.96
C VAL A 73 1.34 14.27 -9.18
N CYS A 74 1.78 15.31 -9.90
CA CYS A 74 2.71 15.13 -11.02
C CYS A 74 4.07 14.60 -10.55
N GLU A 75 4.59 15.11 -9.45
CA GLU A 75 5.85 14.65 -8.85
C GLU A 75 5.71 13.17 -8.41
N TYR A 76 4.63 12.79 -7.73
CA TYR A 76 4.35 11.39 -7.37
C TYR A 76 4.23 10.48 -8.60
N ILE A 77 3.65 10.93 -9.72
CA ILE A 77 3.55 10.13 -10.94
C ILE A 77 4.95 9.84 -11.51
N GLU A 78 5.87 10.81 -11.49
CA GLU A 78 7.24 10.61 -11.95
C GLU A 78 7.97 9.58 -11.08
N ASP A 79 7.79 9.65 -9.76
CA ASP A 79 8.43 8.74 -8.80
C ASP A 79 7.85 7.31 -8.87
N GLU A 80 6.54 7.18 -9.06
CA GLU A 80 5.82 5.88 -9.03
C GLU A 80 5.77 5.16 -10.38
N TYR A 81 6.22 5.80 -11.46
CA TYR A 81 6.12 5.21 -12.79
C TYR A 81 7.02 3.97 -12.94
N GLY A 82 6.39 2.82 -13.22
CA GLY A 82 7.09 1.57 -13.48
C GLY A 82 7.32 0.68 -12.24
N HIS A 83 6.87 1.09 -11.04
CA HIS A 83 7.04 0.28 -9.83
C HIS A 83 6.33 -1.08 -9.90
N GLU A 84 5.25 -1.21 -10.67
CA GLU A 84 4.60 -2.50 -10.93
C GLU A 84 5.55 -3.52 -11.57
N GLN A 85 6.53 -3.07 -12.33
CA GLN A 85 7.53 -3.96 -12.94
C GLN A 85 8.47 -4.56 -11.90
N TRP A 86 8.80 -3.83 -10.82
CA TRP A 86 9.60 -4.38 -9.72
C TRP A 86 8.90 -5.58 -9.09
N VAL A 87 7.59 -5.51 -8.89
CA VAL A 87 6.82 -6.61 -8.31
C VAL A 87 6.86 -7.86 -9.22
N LEU A 88 6.70 -7.68 -10.53
CA LEU A 88 6.81 -8.80 -11.50
C LEU A 88 8.21 -9.40 -11.51
N ASN A 89 9.26 -8.59 -11.41
CA ASN A 89 10.63 -9.05 -11.32
C ASN A 89 10.89 -9.87 -10.04
N ASP A 90 10.34 -9.40 -8.90
CA ASP A 90 10.44 -10.10 -7.62
C ASP A 90 9.72 -11.47 -7.68
N ILE A 91 8.54 -11.53 -8.32
CA ILE A 91 7.80 -12.79 -8.53
C ILE A 91 8.64 -13.77 -9.35
N ALA A 92 9.25 -13.31 -10.45
CA ALA A 92 10.14 -14.15 -11.26
C ALA A 92 11.37 -14.62 -10.46
N ALA A 93 11.99 -13.75 -9.68
CA ALA A 93 13.13 -14.08 -8.82
C ALA A 93 12.78 -15.09 -7.71
N CYS A 94 11.52 -15.11 -7.27
CA CYS A 94 10.97 -16.14 -6.38
C CYS A 94 10.65 -17.47 -7.11
N GLY A 95 10.88 -17.57 -8.41
CA GLY A 95 10.48 -18.74 -9.23
C GLY A 95 8.95 -18.83 -9.40
N GLY A 96 8.24 -17.72 -9.33
CA GLY A 96 6.81 -17.61 -9.61
C GLY A 96 6.57 -17.31 -11.10
N ASP A 97 5.34 -17.57 -11.56
CA ASP A 97 4.89 -17.26 -12.92
C ASP A 97 4.35 -15.81 -12.95
N HIS A 98 5.24 -14.88 -13.35
CA HIS A 98 4.89 -13.46 -13.42
C HIS A 98 3.93 -13.13 -14.58
N ASP A 99 3.89 -13.93 -15.64
CA ASP A 99 2.94 -13.75 -16.75
C ASP A 99 1.53 -14.17 -16.30
N ALA A 100 1.41 -15.30 -15.60
CA ALA A 100 0.13 -15.70 -15.00
C ALA A 100 -0.39 -14.64 -14.00
N VAL A 101 0.49 -13.99 -13.25
CA VAL A 101 0.08 -12.87 -12.35
C VAL A 101 -0.32 -11.65 -13.16
N ARG A 102 0.44 -11.27 -14.21
CA ARG A 102 0.08 -10.12 -15.06
C ARG A 102 -1.31 -10.24 -15.66
N ASP A 103 -1.66 -11.42 -16.13
CA ASP A 103 -2.93 -11.73 -16.81
C ASP A 103 -4.03 -12.20 -15.84
N GLY A 104 -3.69 -12.39 -14.57
CA GLY A 104 -4.58 -12.85 -13.52
C GLY A 104 -5.51 -11.80 -12.94
N GLN A 105 -6.19 -12.15 -11.86
CA GLN A 105 -7.18 -11.31 -11.19
C GLN A 105 -6.81 -11.07 -9.72
N PRO A 106 -7.10 -9.89 -9.18
CA PRO A 106 -6.92 -9.59 -7.76
C PRO A 106 -7.86 -10.41 -6.88
N SER A 107 -7.53 -10.47 -5.58
CA SER A 107 -8.50 -10.85 -4.56
C SER A 107 -9.64 -9.83 -4.51
N LEU A 108 -10.82 -10.26 -4.01
CA LEU A 108 -11.96 -9.37 -3.87
C LEU A 108 -11.63 -8.09 -3.07
N SER A 109 -10.81 -8.19 -2.03
CA SER A 109 -10.43 -7.04 -1.21
C SER A 109 -9.60 -6.01 -2.00
N ILE A 110 -8.67 -6.45 -2.84
CA ILE A 110 -7.89 -5.54 -3.71
C ILE A 110 -8.76 -4.98 -4.83
N GLU A 111 -9.61 -5.79 -5.46
CA GLU A 111 -10.58 -5.33 -6.46
C GLU A 111 -11.48 -4.23 -5.88
N LEU A 112 -12.04 -4.45 -4.68
CA LEU A 112 -12.88 -3.45 -4.00
C LEU A 112 -12.09 -2.20 -3.60
N MET A 113 -10.84 -2.34 -3.16
CA MET A 113 -9.99 -1.20 -2.80
C MET A 113 -9.74 -0.30 -4.01
N VAL A 114 -9.35 -0.88 -5.14
CA VAL A 114 -9.10 -0.13 -6.37
C VAL A 114 -10.40 0.50 -6.90
N SER A 115 -11.50 -0.26 -6.92
CA SER A 115 -12.82 0.23 -7.34
C SER A 115 -13.31 1.38 -6.47
N PHE A 116 -13.16 1.28 -5.15
CA PHE A 116 -13.48 2.35 -4.20
C PHE A 116 -12.70 3.63 -4.50
N LEU A 117 -11.41 3.53 -4.78
CA LEU A 117 -10.57 4.69 -5.06
C LEU A 117 -10.97 5.37 -6.38
N TYR A 118 -11.25 4.61 -7.44
CA TYR A 118 -11.78 5.19 -8.69
C TYR A 118 -13.13 5.86 -8.48
N ASP A 119 -14.03 5.22 -7.73
CA ASP A 119 -15.34 5.77 -7.41
C ASP A 119 -15.23 7.06 -6.59
N LEU A 120 -14.40 7.06 -5.56
CA LEU A 120 -14.12 8.23 -4.72
C LEU A 120 -13.60 9.41 -5.57
N ILE A 121 -12.69 9.16 -6.49
CA ILE A 121 -12.16 10.18 -7.41
C ILE A 121 -13.25 10.67 -8.36
N ALA A 122 -14.02 9.76 -8.95
CA ALA A 122 -14.98 10.09 -10.01
C ALA A 122 -16.24 10.79 -9.47
N ARG A 123 -16.78 10.36 -8.34
CA ARG A 123 -18.07 10.79 -7.80
C ARG A 123 -17.98 11.51 -6.45
N GLY A 124 -16.90 11.30 -5.71
CA GLY A 124 -16.66 11.89 -4.39
C GLY A 124 -15.65 13.04 -4.43
N ASN A 125 -14.87 13.14 -3.36
CA ASN A 125 -13.80 14.12 -3.24
C ASN A 125 -12.46 13.49 -3.66
N PRO A 126 -11.83 13.93 -4.78
CA PRO A 126 -10.59 13.35 -5.28
C PRO A 126 -9.41 13.46 -4.30
N VAL A 127 -9.43 14.41 -3.37
CA VAL A 127 -8.39 14.56 -2.32
C VAL A 127 -8.31 13.30 -1.45
N GLY A 128 -9.39 12.53 -1.35
CA GLY A 128 -9.40 11.26 -0.63
C GLY A 128 -8.38 10.23 -1.13
N LEU A 129 -7.85 10.35 -2.37
CA LEU A 129 -6.76 9.49 -2.84
C LEU A 129 -5.55 9.52 -1.91
N PHE A 130 -5.28 10.66 -1.29
CA PHE A 130 -4.18 10.80 -0.33
C PHE A 130 -4.39 9.95 0.95
N GLY A 131 -5.59 9.44 1.17
CA GLY A 131 -5.84 8.39 2.18
C GLY A 131 -5.19 7.05 1.82
N MET A 132 -5.13 6.68 0.53
CA MET A 132 -4.38 5.50 0.07
C MET A 132 -2.88 5.70 0.29
N VAL A 133 -2.34 6.86 -0.08
CA VAL A 133 -0.91 7.20 0.13
C VAL A 133 -0.54 7.07 1.61
N ASN A 134 -1.36 7.63 2.53
CA ASN A 134 -1.16 7.47 3.97
C ASN A 134 -1.02 6.02 4.43
N VAL A 135 -1.84 5.14 3.89
CA VAL A 135 -1.86 3.73 4.30
C VAL A 135 -0.70 2.95 3.70
N LEU A 136 -0.48 3.05 2.40
CA LEU A 136 0.49 2.22 1.70
C LEU A 136 1.93 2.63 2.06
N GLU A 137 2.27 3.91 1.95
CA GLU A 137 3.60 4.41 2.33
C GLU A 137 3.86 4.29 3.83
N GLY A 138 2.86 4.64 4.67
CA GLY A 138 2.99 4.50 6.13
C GLY A 138 3.18 3.06 6.58
N THR A 139 2.57 2.09 5.90
CA THR A 139 2.77 0.66 6.17
C THR A 139 4.13 0.19 5.68
N SER A 140 4.55 0.63 4.50
CA SER A 140 5.86 0.30 3.92
C SER A 140 7.01 0.74 4.83
N ILE A 141 7.05 2.01 5.23
CA ILE A 141 8.08 2.54 6.15
C ILE A 141 8.15 1.73 7.44
N ALA A 142 7.00 1.40 8.00
CA ALA A 142 6.94 0.72 9.29
C ALA A 142 7.40 -0.76 9.22
N LEU A 143 7.18 -1.44 8.10
CA LEU A 143 7.25 -2.90 8.04
C LEU A 143 8.15 -3.44 6.92
N ALA A 144 8.24 -2.78 5.74
CA ALA A 144 8.77 -3.41 4.53
C ALA A 144 10.23 -3.83 4.64
N THR A 145 11.11 -2.95 5.11
CA THR A 145 12.55 -3.24 5.24
C THR A 145 12.82 -4.39 6.20
N HIS A 146 12.13 -4.40 7.35
CA HIS A 146 12.29 -5.46 8.34
C HIS A 146 11.73 -6.79 7.80
N ALA A 147 10.54 -6.78 7.22
CA ALA A 147 9.93 -7.97 6.63
C ALA A 147 10.79 -8.54 5.50
N ALA A 148 11.31 -7.69 4.60
CA ALA A 148 12.19 -8.12 3.51
C ALA A 148 13.42 -8.87 4.04
N GLY A 149 14.12 -8.32 5.04
CA GLY A 149 15.28 -8.98 5.66
C GLY A 149 14.92 -10.32 6.29
N SER A 150 13.88 -10.34 7.11
CA SER A 150 13.45 -11.56 7.84
C SER A 150 12.98 -12.66 6.88
N ILE A 151 12.22 -12.33 5.85
CA ILE A 151 11.73 -13.29 4.85
C ILE A 151 12.87 -13.80 3.98
N ARG A 152 13.78 -12.91 3.52
CA ARG A 152 14.94 -13.29 2.74
C ARG A 152 15.81 -14.32 3.46
N ASP A 153 16.13 -14.04 4.70
CA ASP A 153 17.02 -14.88 5.51
C ASP A 153 16.37 -16.25 5.82
N HIS A 154 15.05 -16.28 6.06
CA HIS A 154 14.32 -17.52 6.33
C HIS A 154 14.13 -18.40 5.09
N LEU A 155 13.74 -17.78 3.96
CA LEU A 155 13.47 -18.51 2.73
C LEU A 155 14.72 -18.73 1.86
N ALA A 156 15.87 -18.18 2.25
CA ALA A 156 17.13 -18.20 1.49
C ALA A 156 16.95 -17.71 0.03
N LEU A 157 16.11 -16.71 -0.17
CA LEU A 157 15.85 -16.11 -1.49
C LEU A 157 16.94 -15.09 -1.86
N PRO A 158 17.19 -14.89 -3.17
CA PRO A 158 18.12 -13.87 -3.62
C PRO A 158 17.61 -12.46 -3.29
N GLU A 159 18.52 -11.50 -3.15
CA GLU A 159 18.19 -10.09 -2.90
C GLU A 159 17.27 -9.51 -3.99
N THR A 160 17.43 -9.98 -5.23
CA THR A 160 16.59 -9.59 -6.39
C THR A 160 15.12 -9.97 -6.26
N ALA A 161 14.74 -10.76 -5.26
CA ALA A 161 13.35 -11.11 -4.97
C ALA A 161 12.65 -10.11 -4.02
N PHE A 162 13.32 -9.01 -3.65
CA PHE A 162 12.87 -8.03 -2.65
C PHE A 162 12.98 -6.58 -3.13
N SER A 163 13.11 -6.35 -4.45
CA SER A 163 13.28 -4.99 -4.97
C SER A 163 12.10 -4.10 -4.62
N TYR A 164 10.87 -4.61 -4.68
CA TYR A 164 9.66 -3.88 -4.30
C TYR A 164 9.68 -3.46 -2.82
N LEU A 165 9.87 -4.39 -1.89
CA LEU A 165 9.87 -4.09 -0.46
C LEU A 165 11.05 -3.20 -0.04
N SER A 166 12.24 -3.44 -0.59
CA SER A 166 13.46 -2.72 -0.21
C SER A 166 13.46 -1.29 -0.75
N SER A 167 13.00 -1.08 -1.99
CA SER A 167 12.94 0.25 -2.60
C SER A 167 11.88 1.11 -1.90
N HIS A 168 10.67 0.61 -1.69
CA HIS A 168 9.63 1.35 -0.99
C HIS A 168 10.00 1.64 0.47
N GLY A 169 10.63 0.71 1.18
CA GLY A 169 11.08 0.95 2.55
C GLY A 169 12.06 2.12 2.70
N SER A 170 12.79 2.49 1.64
CA SER A 170 13.72 3.63 1.62
C SER A 170 13.14 4.90 1.00
N LEU A 171 12.47 4.79 -0.14
CA LEU A 171 11.88 5.92 -0.86
C LEU A 171 10.74 6.57 -0.07
N ASP A 172 9.90 5.76 0.57
CA ASP A 172 8.73 6.24 1.30
C ASP A 172 9.07 7.12 2.50
N ILE A 173 10.31 7.10 3.00
CA ILE A 173 10.75 8.02 4.07
C ILE A 173 10.70 9.48 3.59
N GLU A 174 11.20 9.76 2.39
CA GLU A 174 11.18 11.11 1.79
C GLU A 174 9.75 11.47 1.33
N HIS A 175 9.04 10.52 0.73
CA HIS A 175 7.65 10.66 0.35
C HIS A 175 6.77 11.03 1.55
N MET A 176 6.93 10.36 2.69
CA MET A 176 6.14 10.65 3.89
C MET A 176 6.44 12.03 4.49
N GLN A 177 7.67 12.54 4.37
CA GLN A 177 7.97 13.92 4.77
C GLN A 177 7.25 14.92 3.87
N THR A 178 7.23 14.68 2.56
CA THR A 178 6.48 15.47 1.58
C THR A 178 4.98 15.34 1.83
N TYR A 179 4.47 14.14 2.01
CA TYR A 179 3.08 13.85 2.34
C TYR A 179 2.61 14.64 3.58
N ARG A 180 3.40 14.60 4.66
CA ARG A 180 3.09 15.37 5.89
C ARG A 180 2.96 16.87 5.63
N ARG A 181 3.85 17.44 4.81
CA ARG A 181 3.78 18.86 4.43
C ARG A 181 2.52 19.16 3.61
N LEU A 182 2.17 18.29 2.66
CA LEU A 182 0.97 18.44 1.83
C LEU A 182 -0.30 18.36 2.69
N MET A 183 -0.41 17.36 3.55
CA MET A 183 -1.58 17.20 4.42
C MET A 183 -1.76 18.41 5.33
N ASN A 184 -0.70 18.97 5.89
CA ASN A 184 -0.78 20.14 6.74
C ASN A 184 -1.16 21.45 6.01
N GLN A 185 -1.15 21.46 4.67
CA GLN A 185 -1.66 22.56 3.86
C GLN A 185 -3.16 22.45 3.57
N LEU A 186 -3.79 21.28 3.78
CA LEU A 186 -5.22 21.10 3.61
C LEU A 186 -5.98 21.84 4.73
N GLN A 187 -6.75 22.89 4.35
CA GLN A 187 -7.51 23.70 5.29
C GLN A 187 -9.01 23.37 5.25
N ASP A 188 -9.50 22.84 4.14
CA ASP A 188 -10.91 22.52 3.94
C ASP A 188 -11.28 21.28 4.75
N PRO A 189 -12.27 21.36 5.67
CA PRO A 189 -12.69 20.22 6.48
C PRO A 189 -13.23 19.04 5.66
N ASP A 190 -13.84 19.28 4.50
CA ASP A 190 -14.36 18.24 3.63
C ASP A 190 -13.22 17.47 2.95
N ASP A 191 -12.13 18.16 2.57
CA ASP A 191 -10.94 17.51 2.04
C ASP A 191 -10.27 16.66 3.13
N GLN A 192 -10.12 17.19 4.35
CA GLN A 192 -9.56 16.46 5.48
C GLN A 192 -10.40 15.22 5.83
N ALA A 193 -11.73 15.37 5.87
CA ALA A 193 -12.65 14.27 6.13
C ALA A 193 -12.55 13.17 5.05
N ALA A 194 -12.40 13.55 3.78
CA ALA A 194 -12.23 12.61 2.67
C ALA A 194 -10.95 11.78 2.81
N VAL A 195 -9.82 12.40 3.20
CA VAL A 195 -8.55 11.69 3.44
C VAL A 195 -8.68 10.72 4.62
N ILE A 196 -9.27 11.14 5.73
CA ILE A 196 -9.48 10.26 6.91
C ILE A 196 -10.38 9.09 6.55
N HIS A 197 -11.50 9.34 5.85
CA HIS A 197 -12.44 8.30 5.43
C HIS A 197 -11.74 7.28 4.51
N ALA A 198 -11.06 7.76 3.47
CA ALA A 198 -10.37 6.88 2.54
C ALA A 198 -9.27 6.06 3.24
N SER A 199 -8.49 6.66 4.14
CA SER A 199 -7.49 5.92 4.93
C SER A 199 -8.11 4.75 5.70
N LYS A 200 -9.25 4.97 6.37
CA LYS A 200 -9.93 3.90 7.13
C LYS A 200 -10.44 2.77 6.25
N VAL A 201 -11.02 3.11 5.09
CA VAL A 201 -11.49 2.12 4.12
C VAL A 201 -10.32 1.33 3.55
N VAL A 202 -9.23 2.01 3.14
CA VAL A 202 -8.04 1.36 2.59
C VAL A 202 -7.36 0.47 3.63
N TYR A 203 -7.18 0.93 4.88
CA TYR A 203 -6.65 0.07 5.95
C TYR A 203 -7.45 -1.22 6.10
N ARG A 204 -8.79 -1.12 6.07
CA ARG A 204 -9.64 -2.29 6.22
C ARG A 204 -9.48 -3.27 5.06
N LEU A 205 -9.59 -2.78 3.82
CA LEU A 205 -9.49 -3.63 2.63
C LEU A 205 -8.08 -4.22 2.45
N TYR A 206 -7.06 -3.45 2.81
CA TYR A 206 -5.68 -3.93 2.80
C TYR A 206 -5.44 -4.99 3.88
N ALA A 207 -6.01 -4.81 5.07
CA ALA A 207 -5.99 -5.85 6.11
C ALA A 207 -6.74 -7.12 5.69
N ASP A 208 -7.87 -6.99 4.98
CA ASP A 208 -8.63 -8.13 4.46
C ASP A 208 -7.85 -8.89 3.37
N MET A 209 -7.06 -8.18 2.55
CA MET A 209 -6.10 -8.82 1.63
C MET A 209 -5.11 -9.69 2.39
N PHE A 210 -4.46 -9.16 3.44
CA PHE A 210 -3.52 -9.93 4.25
C PHE A 210 -4.16 -11.14 4.94
N ARG A 211 -5.41 -11.01 5.43
CA ARG A 211 -6.17 -12.13 6.02
C ARG A 211 -6.44 -13.25 5.01
N GLY A 212 -6.59 -12.90 3.73
CA GLY A 212 -6.81 -13.84 2.64
C GLY A 212 -5.57 -14.56 2.12
N LEU A 213 -4.36 -14.16 2.54
CA LEU A 213 -3.12 -14.82 2.11
C LEU A 213 -3.01 -16.23 2.72
N PRO A 214 -2.44 -17.20 1.99
CA PRO A 214 -2.19 -18.54 2.53
C PRO A 214 -1.24 -18.46 3.72
N ARG A 215 -1.52 -19.22 4.77
CA ARG A 215 -0.66 -19.36 5.97
C ARG A 215 -0.20 -20.80 6.11
N ASN A 216 0.98 -21.01 6.67
CA ASN A 216 1.48 -22.34 6.98
C ASN A 216 0.51 -23.07 7.94
N ALA A 217 0.20 -24.33 7.65
CA ALA A 217 -0.72 -25.15 8.46
C ALA A 217 -0.26 -25.28 9.92
N GLU A 218 1.05 -25.27 10.19
CA GLU A 218 1.62 -25.32 11.54
C GLU A 218 1.34 -24.06 12.37
N ALA A 219 1.28 -22.88 11.73
CA ALA A 219 0.97 -21.61 12.38
C ALA A 219 -0.52 -21.49 12.76
N GLN A 220 -1.40 -22.24 12.09
CA GLN A 220 -2.84 -22.24 12.40
C GLN A 220 -3.18 -22.98 13.68
N HIS A 221 -2.39 -23.99 14.07
CA HIS A 221 -2.61 -24.81 15.28
C HIS A 221 -2.09 -24.16 16.57
N ALA A 222 -1.20 -23.18 16.46
CA ALA A 222 -0.65 -22.48 17.62
C ALA A 222 -1.54 -21.29 18.07
N ALA A 223 -2.56 -20.91 17.29
CA ALA A 223 -3.46 -19.78 17.54
C ALA A 223 -4.90 -20.20 17.90
N ALA A 224 -5.17 -21.50 18.02
CA ALA A 224 -6.44 -22.08 18.46
C ALA A 224 -6.36 -22.53 19.90
#